data_55fdf66e6c31063da6974a1bfa219007
#
_entry.id   55fdf66e6c31063da6974a1bfa219007
#
_cell.length_a   1.000
_cell.length_b   1.000
_cell.length_c   1.000
_cell.angle_alpha   90.00
_cell.angle_beta   90.00
_cell.angle_gamma   90.00
#
_symmetry.space_group_name_H-M   'P 1'
#
loop_
_entity.id
_entity.type
_entity.pdbx_description
1 polymer ?
#
loop_
_entity_poly.entity_id
_entity_poly.type
_entity_poly.pdbx_seq_one_letter_code
_entity_poly.pdbx_strand_id
1 'polypeptide(L)'
;MPHSHKKKTLAVKRCLAVGLLAIAAAIGVLFGPSALVLAQGPTRIDPLADNDVGALQGKYLEADLDTLVGCYAETAPRGYIMPVNTPGATIYIGVELPKSKLADADAVVADTQRMVNDADGSYRWDGSRVTVRGTLQPMDAETEAQFRAYLREAGFGDDEIGPGDTCTFRPLVLTDGKINGDRTALLIFASAAALLALFGAVGMTLAERKK
;
A
#
# COMPACT_ATOMS: atom_id res chain seq x y z
N MET A 1 36.84 31.52 -38.82
CA MET A 1 35.41 31.34 -38.44
C MET A 1 35.15 30.21 -37.40
N PRO A 2 35.88 30.01 -36.30
CA PRO A 2 35.62 28.91 -35.32
C PRO A 2 34.73 29.31 -34.15
N HIS A 3 34.41 30.60 -33.95
CA HIS A 3 33.66 31.06 -32.76
C HIS A 3 32.15 30.73 -32.77
N SER A 4 31.53 30.54 -33.92
CA SER A 4 30.11 30.24 -34.06
C SER A 4 29.76 28.82 -33.61
N HIS A 5 30.59 27.83 -33.90
CA HIS A 5 30.35 26.43 -33.51
C HIS A 5 30.42 26.21 -31.99
N LYS A 6 31.36 26.87 -31.27
CA LYS A 6 31.46 26.75 -29.80
C LYS A 6 30.24 27.31 -29.06
N LYS A 7 29.67 28.43 -29.54
CA LYS A 7 28.48 29.04 -28.95
C LYS A 7 27.22 28.16 -29.12
N LYS A 8 27.03 27.52 -30.29
CA LYS A 8 25.92 26.61 -30.56
C LYS A 8 25.99 25.35 -29.69
N THR A 9 27.17 24.76 -29.53
CA THR A 9 27.39 23.57 -28.69
C THR A 9 27.13 23.87 -27.19
N LEU A 10 27.48 25.06 -26.70
CA LEU A 10 27.21 25.47 -25.33
C LEU A 10 25.73 25.69 -25.08
N ALA A 11 25.02 26.29 -26.03
CA ALA A 11 23.58 26.49 -25.95
C ALA A 11 22.81 25.15 -25.91
N VAL A 12 23.19 24.19 -26.75
CA VAL A 12 22.58 22.84 -26.74
C VAL A 12 22.81 22.13 -25.41
N LYS A 13 24.03 22.19 -24.85
CA LYS A 13 24.29 21.57 -23.53
C LYS A 13 23.48 22.20 -22.39
N ARG A 14 23.30 23.53 -22.41
CA ARG A 14 22.44 24.22 -21.44
C ARG A 14 20.97 23.82 -21.57
N CYS A 15 20.45 23.79 -22.79
CA CYS A 15 19.09 23.34 -23.03
C CYS A 15 18.86 21.89 -22.55
N LEU A 16 19.85 21.00 -22.79
CA LEU A 16 19.79 19.61 -22.33
C LEU A 16 19.78 19.52 -20.80
N ALA A 17 20.66 20.27 -20.12
CA ALA A 17 20.73 20.29 -18.66
C ALA A 17 19.45 20.84 -18.04
N VAL A 18 18.89 21.93 -18.60
CA VAL A 18 17.61 22.49 -18.14
C VAL A 18 16.47 21.49 -18.38
N GLY A 19 16.44 20.80 -19.53
CA GLY A 19 15.46 19.75 -19.81
C GLY A 19 15.52 18.60 -18.81
N LEU A 20 16.72 18.12 -18.48
CA LEU A 20 16.90 17.05 -17.48
C LEU A 20 16.46 17.49 -16.08
N LEU A 21 16.75 18.72 -15.68
CA LEU A 21 16.29 19.27 -14.40
C LEU A 21 14.76 19.42 -14.36
N ALA A 22 14.15 19.86 -15.45
CA ALA A 22 12.67 19.94 -15.54
C ALA A 22 12.01 18.57 -15.42
N ILE A 23 12.56 17.53 -16.06
CA ILE A 23 12.09 16.15 -15.95
C ILE A 23 12.27 15.65 -14.52
N ALA A 24 13.43 15.87 -13.91
CA ALA A 24 13.69 15.48 -12.52
C ALA A 24 12.72 16.17 -11.54
N ALA A 25 12.43 17.45 -11.75
CA ALA A 25 11.47 18.19 -10.94
C ALA A 25 10.04 17.64 -11.11
N ALA A 26 9.63 17.34 -12.34
CA ALA A 26 8.33 16.74 -12.62
C ALA A 26 8.17 15.36 -11.95
N ILE A 27 9.20 14.51 -12.03
CA ILE A 27 9.23 13.21 -11.34
C ILE A 27 9.18 13.42 -9.82
N GLY A 28 9.92 14.39 -9.29
CA GLY A 28 9.92 14.73 -7.86
C GLY A 28 8.55 15.18 -7.36
N VAL A 29 7.82 15.97 -8.14
CA VAL A 29 6.45 16.42 -7.79
C VAL A 29 5.47 15.24 -7.82
N LEU A 30 5.55 14.36 -8.82
CA LEU A 30 4.63 13.24 -8.98
C LEU A 30 4.85 12.13 -7.95
N PHE A 31 6.10 11.82 -7.63
CA PHE A 31 6.46 10.67 -6.78
C PHE A 31 7.04 11.05 -5.41
N GLY A 32 7.40 12.33 -5.21
CA GLY A 32 7.99 12.82 -3.96
C GLY A 32 7.13 12.51 -2.72
N PRO A 33 5.81 12.75 -2.73
CA PRO A 33 4.94 12.42 -1.59
C PRO A 33 5.00 10.95 -1.20
N SER A 34 4.96 10.03 -2.18
CA SER A 34 5.03 8.59 -1.93
C SER A 34 6.43 8.15 -1.47
N ALA A 35 7.49 8.77 -1.99
CA ALA A 35 8.85 8.54 -1.54
C ALA A 35 9.08 9.03 -0.10
N LEU A 36 8.44 10.14 0.28
CA LEU A 36 8.48 10.66 1.65
C LEU A 36 7.78 9.70 2.62
N VAL A 37 6.61 9.19 2.27
CA VAL A 37 5.88 8.18 3.05
C VAL A 37 6.73 6.91 3.24
N LEU A 38 7.44 6.47 2.19
CA LEU A 38 8.39 5.36 2.29
C LEU A 38 9.55 5.64 3.24
N ALA A 39 10.11 6.86 3.19
CA ALA A 39 11.23 7.25 4.04
C ALA A 39 10.82 7.36 5.53
N GLN A 40 9.58 7.76 5.80
CA GLN A 40 9.01 7.82 7.15
C GLN A 40 8.69 6.42 7.70
N GLY A 41 8.54 5.43 6.83
CA GLY A 41 8.13 4.08 7.19
C GLY A 41 6.63 3.94 7.44
N PRO A 42 6.15 2.69 7.67
CA PRO A 42 4.75 2.43 7.95
C PRO A 42 4.38 2.84 9.39
N THR A 43 3.15 3.29 9.56
CA THR A 43 2.53 3.38 10.88
C THR A 43 2.12 1.97 11.31
N ARG A 44 2.67 1.49 12.41
CA ARG A 44 2.30 0.18 12.97
C ARG A 44 0.93 0.29 13.66
N ILE A 45 0.05 -0.63 13.33
CA ILE A 45 -1.26 -0.77 13.95
C ILE A 45 -1.42 -2.18 14.53
N ASP A 46 -2.19 -2.27 15.61
CA ASP A 46 -2.73 -3.51 16.13
C ASP A 46 -4.22 -3.57 15.75
N PRO A 47 -4.64 -4.47 14.85
CA PRO A 47 -6.04 -4.55 14.42
C PRO A 47 -7.01 -4.84 15.55
N LEU A 48 -6.57 -5.51 16.61
CA LEU A 48 -7.40 -5.87 17.76
C LEU A 48 -7.46 -4.78 18.84
N ALA A 49 -6.63 -3.74 18.76
CA ALA A 49 -6.78 -2.54 19.57
C ALA A 49 -7.84 -1.60 18.96
N ASP A 50 -8.36 -0.65 19.74
CA ASP A 50 -9.28 0.36 19.25
C ASP A 50 -8.63 1.26 18.20
N ASN A 51 -9.15 1.22 16.97
CA ASN A 51 -8.65 1.97 15.83
C ASN A 51 -9.69 2.98 15.30
N ASP A 52 -9.25 4.16 14.91
CA ASP A 52 -10.03 5.05 14.05
C ASP A 52 -9.72 4.73 12.58
N VAL A 53 -10.51 3.83 12.00
CA VAL A 53 -10.33 3.36 10.62
C VAL A 53 -10.46 4.48 9.60
N GLY A 54 -11.29 5.49 9.86
CA GLY A 54 -11.39 6.68 9.02
C GLY A 54 -10.06 7.47 8.98
N ALA A 55 -9.41 7.61 10.12
CA ALA A 55 -8.10 8.26 10.22
C ALA A 55 -6.96 7.41 9.64
N LEU A 56 -7.13 6.10 9.47
CA LEU A 56 -6.15 5.19 8.86
C LEU A 56 -6.21 5.17 7.33
N GLN A 57 -7.34 5.56 6.74
CA GLN A 57 -7.52 5.55 5.29
C GLN A 57 -6.46 6.44 4.61
N GLY A 58 -5.84 5.92 3.56
CA GLY A 58 -4.78 6.59 2.80
C GLY A 58 -3.40 6.55 3.45
N LYS A 59 -3.27 6.05 4.70
CA LYS A 59 -1.97 5.91 5.37
C LYS A 59 -1.27 4.63 4.96
N TYR A 60 0.06 4.68 4.97
CA TYR A 60 0.92 3.51 4.84
C TYR A 60 1.05 2.83 6.19
N LEU A 61 0.54 1.62 6.28
CA LEU A 61 0.36 0.86 7.52
C LEU A 61 1.23 -0.40 7.53
N GLU A 62 1.60 -0.83 8.73
CA GLU A 62 2.09 -2.16 9.02
C GLU A 62 1.19 -2.79 10.08
N ALA A 63 0.71 -4.00 9.81
CA ALA A 63 -0.07 -4.79 10.75
C ALA A 63 0.47 -6.21 10.83
N ASP A 64 0.59 -6.73 12.05
CA ASP A 64 0.83 -8.15 12.29
C ASP A 64 -0.54 -8.81 12.51
N LEU A 65 -0.96 -9.64 11.57
CA LEU A 65 -2.27 -10.28 11.57
C LEU A 65 -2.15 -11.68 12.19
N ASP A 66 -2.76 -11.87 13.31
CA ASP A 66 -2.94 -13.14 14.00
C ASP A 66 -4.39 -13.66 13.93
N THR A 67 -5.26 -12.90 13.29
CA THR A 67 -6.68 -13.22 13.09
C THR A 67 -7.11 -12.84 11.68
N LEU A 68 -7.60 -13.83 10.92
CA LEU A 68 -8.20 -13.69 9.60
C LEU A 68 -9.47 -14.58 9.53
N VAL A 69 -10.60 -14.00 9.16
CA VAL A 69 -11.90 -14.72 9.20
C VAL A 69 -12.02 -15.73 8.07
N GLY A 70 -11.53 -15.38 6.86
CA GLY A 70 -11.59 -16.24 5.69
C GLY A 70 -11.07 -15.57 4.43
N CYS A 71 -11.19 -16.27 3.29
CA CYS A 71 -10.74 -15.82 1.98
C CYS A 71 -11.94 -15.45 1.12
N TYR A 72 -12.07 -14.19 0.68
CA TYR A 72 -13.17 -13.73 -0.17
C TYR A 72 -12.82 -13.71 -1.67
N ALA A 73 -11.52 -13.77 -2.02
CA ALA A 73 -11.06 -13.82 -3.40
C ALA A 73 -9.84 -14.74 -3.52
N GLU A 74 -9.96 -15.79 -4.34
CA GLU A 74 -8.89 -16.80 -4.47
C GLU A 74 -7.85 -16.46 -5.55
N THR A 75 -8.12 -15.48 -6.40
CA THR A 75 -7.18 -15.04 -7.43
C THR A 75 -6.07 -14.17 -6.82
N ALA A 76 -4.85 -14.23 -7.37
CA ALA A 76 -3.73 -13.45 -6.84
C ALA A 76 -3.75 -11.99 -7.37
N PRO A 77 -3.64 -10.98 -6.48
CA PRO A 77 -3.46 -11.12 -5.03
C PRO A 77 -4.71 -11.72 -4.37
N ARG A 78 -4.49 -12.66 -3.42
CA ARG A 78 -5.62 -13.31 -2.74
C ARG A 78 -6.16 -12.41 -1.64
N GLY A 79 -7.50 -12.29 -1.58
CA GLY A 79 -8.20 -11.43 -0.64
C GLY A 79 -8.67 -12.17 0.61
N TYR A 80 -8.29 -11.68 1.79
CA TYR A 80 -8.70 -12.20 3.10
C TYR A 80 -9.47 -11.14 3.87
N ILE A 81 -10.22 -11.56 4.89
CA ILE A 81 -11.01 -10.69 5.77
C ILE A 81 -10.26 -10.49 7.08
N MET A 82 -9.97 -9.24 7.41
CA MET A 82 -9.34 -8.82 8.65
C MET A 82 -10.37 -8.14 9.55
N PRO A 83 -10.61 -8.64 10.79
CA PRO A 83 -11.34 -7.90 11.79
C PRO A 83 -10.50 -6.74 12.30
N VAL A 84 -11.11 -5.59 12.51
CA VAL A 84 -10.50 -4.40 13.10
C VAL A 84 -11.41 -3.86 14.19
N ASN A 85 -10.90 -3.76 15.39
CA ASN A 85 -11.64 -3.18 16.50
C ASN A 85 -11.66 -1.66 16.37
N THR A 86 -12.85 -1.11 16.64
CA THR A 86 -13.11 0.33 16.75
C THR A 86 -13.82 0.59 18.06
N PRO A 87 -13.87 1.84 18.56
CA PRO A 87 -14.66 2.14 19.75
C PRO A 87 -16.12 1.71 19.59
N GLY A 88 -16.48 0.62 20.27
CA GLY A 88 -17.86 0.11 20.33
C GLY A 88 -18.24 -0.98 19.30
N ALA A 89 -17.38 -1.32 18.32
CA ALA A 89 -17.67 -2.38 17.36
C ALA A 89 -16.40 -2.99 16.74
N THR A 90 -16.52 -4.23 16.30
CA THR A 90 -15.54 -4.84 15.36
C THR A 90 -16.08 -4.68 13.96
N ILE A 91 -15.24 -4.15 13.07
CA ILE A 91 -15.54 -4.01 11.64
C ILE A 91 -14.66 -4.94 10.82
N TYR A 92 -15.10 -5.28 9.63
CA TYR A 92 -14.36 -6.13 8.69
C TYR A 92 -13.87 -5.30 7.51
N ILE A 93 -12.58 -5.47 7.18
CA ILE A 93 -11.95 -4.88 5.99
C ILE A 93 -11.18 -5.95 5.22
N GLY A 94 -10.88 -5.69 3.96
CA GLY A 94 -10.10 -6.61 3.12
C GLY A 94 -8.60 -6.48 3.36
N VAL A 95 -7.90 -7.61 3.16
CA VAL A 95 -6.44 -7.66 3.06
C VAL A 95 -6.08 -8.46 1.83
N GLU A 96 -5.29 -7.89 0.94
CA GLU A 96 -4.78 -8.58 -0.25
C GLU A 96 -3.32 -8.97 -0.06
N LEU A 97 -3.04 -10.25 -0.28
CA LEU A 97 -1.72 -10.85 -0.05
C LEU A 97 -1.13 -11.46 -1.32
N PRO A 98 0.19 -11.28 -1.54
CA PRO A 98 0.92 -11.91 -2.62
C PRO A 98 1.11 -13.41 -2.38
N LYS A 99 1.40 -14.17 -3.43
CA LYS A 99 1.62 -15.63 -3.35
C LYS A 99 2.62 -16.06 -2.28
N SER A 100 3.62 -15.25 -1.98
CA SER A 100 4.66 -15.56 -0.99
C SER A 100 4.16 -15.60 0.46
N LYS A 101 2.99 -15.05 0.76
CA LYS A 101 2.41 -14.98 2.11
C LYS A 101 1.16 -15.83 2.30
N LEU A 102 0.71 -16.55 1.26
CA LEU A 102 -0.55 -17.29 1.32
C LEU A 102 -0.52 -18.43 2.34
N ALA A 103 0.60 -19.15 2.45
CA ALA A 103 0.73 -20.24 3.41
C ALA A 103 0.59 -19.74 4.87
N ASP A 104 1.20 -18.60 5.19
CA ASP A 104 1.10 -18.00 6.51
C ASP A 104 -0.33 -17.49 6.77
N ALA A 105 -0.96 -16.87 5.77
CA ALA A 105 -2.33 -16.39 5.88
C ALA A 105 -3.35 -17.53 6.04
N ASP A 106 -3.19 -18.61 5.27
CA ASP A 106 -4.04 -19.81 5.38
C ASP A 106 -3.88 -20.47 6.77
N ALA A 107 -2.68 -20.45 7.34
CA ALA A 107 -2.44 -20.92 8.72
C ALA A 107 -3.17 -20.03 9.74
N VAL A 108 -3.13 -18.70 9.58
CA VAL A 108 -3.87 -17.77 10.45
C VAL A 108 -5.38 -18.00 10.34
N VAL A 109 -5.93 -18.20 9.13
CA VAL A 109 -7.35 -18.51 8.95
C VAL A 109 -7.71 -19.82 9.65
N ALA A 110 -6.91 -20.86 9.50
CA ALA A 110 -7.15 -22.16 10.14
C ALA A 110 -7.10 -22.04 11.68
N ASP A 111 -6.18 -21.24 12.22
CA ASP A 111 -6.08 -20.99 13.65
C ASP A 111 -7.28 -20.20 14.18
N THR A 112 -7.70 -19.14 13.45
CA THR A 112 -8.92 -18.38 13.78
C THR A 112 -10.16 -19.28 13.79
N GLN A 113 -10.31 -20.19 12.82
CA GLN A 113 -11.42 -21.13 12.78
C GLN A 113 -11.38 -22.10 13.97
N ARG A 114 -10.20 -22.56 14.41
CA ARG A 114 -10.07 -23.37 15.62
C ARG A 114 -10.52 -22.61 16.86
N MET A 115 -10.13 -21.33 16.97
CA MET A 115 -10.53 -20.46 18.06
C MET A 115 -12.06 -20.27 18.12
N VAL A 116 -12.68 -19.98 16.97
CA VAL A 116 -14.14 -19.75 16.89
C VAL A 116 -14.94 -21.02 17.18
N ASN A 117 -14.43 -22.19 16.78
CA ASN A 117 -15.09 -23.49 16.97
C ASN A 117 -14.79 -24.14 18.33
N ASP A 118 -14.01 -23.50 19.18
CA ASP A 118 -13.63 -24.02 20.49
C ASP A 118 -14.78 -23.92 21.50
N ALA A 119 -15.59 -24.98 21.56
CA ALA A 119 -16.73 -25.06 22.46
C ALA A 119 -16.37 -25.34 23.92
N ASP A 120 -15.16 -25.85 24.21
CA ASP A 120 -14.73 -26.30 25.51
C ASP A 120 -13.65 -25.42 26.17
N GLY A 121 -13.22 -24.35 25.51
CA GLY A 121 -12.20 -23.43 26.01
C GLY A 121 -10.78 -24.02 26.03
N SER A 122 -10.55 -25.06 25.23
CA SER A 122 -9.24 -25.74 25.15
C SER A 122 -8.28 -25.07 24.17
N TYR A 123 -8.77 -24.14 23.35
CA TYR A 123 -7.98 -23.45 22.33
C TYR A 123 -6.69 -22.86 22.91
N ARG A 124 -5.63 -23.02 22.16
CA ARG A 124 -4.36 -22.35 22.39
C ARG A 124 -3.83 -21.85 21.04
N TRP A 125 -3.50 -20.56 21.01
CA TRP A 125 -2.88 -19.95 19.85
C TRP A 125 -1.58 -20.65 19.49
N ASP A 126 -1.42 -21.03 18.21
CA ASP A 126 -0.26 -21.77 17.71
C ASP A 126 0.91 -20.87 17.27
N GLY A 127 0.74 -19.54 17.36
CA GLY A 127 1.75 -18.56 16.94
C GLY A 127 1.64 -18.17 15.46
N SER A 128 0.62 -18.65 14.73
CA SER A 128 0.38 -18.28 13.33
C SER A 128 0.21 -16.76 13.18
N ARG A 129 0.96 -16.17 12.24
CA ARG A 129 0.99 -14.73 12.04
C ARG A 129 1.41 -14.39 10.62
N VAL A 130 0.84 -13.33 10.04
CA VAL A 130 1.30 -12.75 8.78
C VAL A 130 1.45 -11.23 8.91
N THR A 131 2.63 -10.70 8.57
CA THR A 131 2.87 -9.25 8.57
C THR A 131 2.50 -8.67 7.22
N VAL A 132 1.68 -7.62 7.21
CA VAL A 132 1.22 -6.89 6.03
C VAL A 132 1.71 -5.45 6.09
N ARG A 133 2.20 -4.94 4.97
CA ARG A 133 2.62 -3.54 4.82
C ARG A 133 2.03 -2.96 3.56
N GLY A 134 1.16 -1.97 3.69
CA GLY A 134 0.50 -1.37 2.53
C GLY A 134 -0.26 -0.10 2.86
N THR A 135 -0.87 0.51 1.86
CA THR A 135 -1.76 1.66 2.08
C THR A 135 -3.20 1.16 2.15
N LEU A 136 -3.93 1.57 3.20
CA LEU A 136 -5.35 1.29 3.33
C LEU A 136 -6.13 2.16 2.33
N GLN A 137 -6.79 1.52 1.36
CA GLN A 137 -7.47 2.20 0.26
C GLN A 137 -8.92 1.72 0.13
N PRO A 138 -9.83 2.53 -0.49
CA PRO A 138 -11.12 2.03 -0.90
C PRO A 138 -10.99 0.83 -1.83
N MET A 139 -11.85 -0.16 -1.66
CA MET A 139 -12.00 -1.27 -2.61
C MET A 139 -12.50 -0.73 -3.95
N ASP A 140 -12.10 -1.35 -5.05
CA ASP A 140 -12.82 -1.20 -6.30
C ASP A 140 -14.16 -1.95 -6.27
N ALA A 141 -15.03 -1.66 -7.25
CA ALA A 141 -16.40 -2.21 -7.26
C ALA A 141 -16.42 -3.76 -7.37
N GLU A 142 -15.45 -4.35 -8.05
CA GLU A 142 -15.36 -5.80 -8.21
C GLU A 142 -14.93 -6.47 -6.90
N THR A 143 -13.87 -5.97 -6.27
CA THR A 143 -13.37 -6.43 -4.98
C THR A 143 -14.45 -6.28 -3.89
N GLU A 144 -15.15 -5.14 -3.86
CA GLU A 144 -16.26 -4.92 -2.91
C GLU A 144 -17.41 -5.91 -3.12
N ALA A 145 -17.76 -6.20 -4.37
CA ALA A 145 -18.83 -7.15 -4.68
C ALA A 145 -18.48 -8.58 -4.22
N GLN A 146 -17.23 -9.02 -4.46
CA GLN A 146 -16.75 -10.33 -4.00
C GLN A 146 -16.73 -10.42 -2.47
N PHE A 147 -16.28 -9.36 -1.80
CA PHE A 147 -16.24 -9.31 -0.35
C PHE A 147 -17.65 -9.38 0.26
N ARG A 148 -18.60 -8.59 -0.27
CA ARG A 148 -20.00 -8.62 0.16
C ARG A 148 -20.68 -9.98 -0.10
N ALA A 149 -20.37 -10.63 -1.23
CA ALA A 149 -20.87 -11.97 -1.53
C ALA A 149 -20.41 -12.98 -0.48
N TYR A 150 -19.13 -12.95 -0.14
CA TYR A 150 -18.57 -13.80 0.92
C TYR A 150 -19.24 -13.56 2.28
N LEU A 151 -19.45 -12.30 2.68
CA LEU A 151 -20.11 -12.00 3.96
C LEU A 151 -21.55 -12.54 4.01
N ARG A 152 -22.30 -12.44 2.88
CA ARG A 152 -23.65 -13.04 2.80
C ARG A 152 -23.61 -14.56 2.95
N GLU A 153 -22.66 -15.23 2.29
CA GLU A 153 -22.46 -16.68 2.41
C GLU A 153 -22.08 -17.08 3.84
N ALA A 154 -21.32 -16.21 4.55
CA ALA A 154 -21.00 -16.38 5.95
C ALA A 154 -22.16 -16.08 6.92
N GLY A 155 -23.33 -15.64 6.41
CA GLY A 155 -24.55 -15.45 7.19
C GLY A 155 -24.81 -14.02 7.68
N PHE A 156 -24.00 -13.02 7.23
CA PHE A 156 -24.26 -11.62 7.56
C PHE A 156 -25.49 -11.10 6.80
N GLY A 157 -26.37 -10.38 7.50
CA GLY A 157 -27.55 -9.74 6.92
C GLY A 157 -27.23 -8.50 6.10
N ASP A 158 -28.14 -8.11 5.19
CA ASP A 158 -27.94 -6.89 4.38
C ASP A 158 -27.90 -5.61 5.22
N ASP A 159 -28.49 -5.58 6.41
CA ASP A 159 -28.41 -4.52 7.40
C ASP A 159 -27.02 -4.42 8.06
N GLU A 160 -26.30 -5.52 8.17
CA GLU A 160 -24.94 -5.57 8.74
C GLU A 160 -23.86 -5.19 7.73
N ILE A 161 -24.10 -5.45 6.45
CA ILE A 161 -23.14 -5.17 5.36
C ILE A 161 -23.54 -3.99 4.48
N GLY A 162 -24.70 -3.39 4.74
CA GLY A 162 -25.21 -2.21 4.04
C GLY A 162 -24.56 -0.90 4.51
N PRO A 163 -24.86 0.23 3.87
CA PRO A 163 -24.47 1.55 4.35
C PRO A 163 -25.31 1.93 5.58
N GLY A 164 -24.69 2.19 6.71
CA GLY A 164 -25.37 2.61 7.94
C GLY A 164 -24.46 2.59 9.16
N ASP A 165 -24.95 3.13 10.29
CA ASP A 165 -24.17 3.22 11.54
C ASP A 165 -23.94 1.84 12.20
N THR A 166 -24.76 0.84 11.87
CA THR A 166 -24.63 -0.55 12.34
C THR A 166 -23.75 -1.40 11.40
N CYS A 167 -23.22 -0.82 10.34
CA CYS A 167 -22.42 -1.54 9.36
C CYS A 167 -21.12 -2.07 9.95
N THR A 168 -21.01 -3.41 10.01
CA THR A 168 -19.81 -4.13 10.43
C THR A 168 -18.77 -4.27 9.32
N PHE A 169 -19.10 -3.84 8.10
CA PHE A 169 -18.24 -3.85 6.94
C PHE A 169 -17.81 -2.45 6.53
N ARG A 170 -16.55 -2.29 6.16
CA ARG A 170 -16.04 -1.09 5.47
C ARG A 170 -15.38 -1.49 4.15
N PRO A 171 -15.74 -0.85 3.01
CA PRO A 171 -15.19 -1.17 1.69
C PRO A 171 -13.76 -0.63 1.56
N LEU A 172 -12.90 -1.08 2.45
CA LEU A 172 -11.48 -0.74 2.50
C LEU A 172 -10.64 -1.99 2.37
N VAL A 173 -9.50 -1.86 1.70
CA VAL A 173 -8.54 -2.96 1.53
C VAL A 173 -7.12 -2.50 1.82
N LEU A 174 -6.39 -3.33 2.56
CA LEU A 174 -4.96 -3.19 2.80
C LEU A 174 -4.21 -4.15 1.87
N THR A 175 -3.63 -3.63 0.78
CA THR A 175 -2.91 -4.45 -0.19
C THR A 175 -1.41 -4.49 0.16
N ASP A 176 -0.87 -5.68 0.40
CA ASP A 176 0.54 -5.86 0.77
C ASP A 176 1.48 -5.40 -0.35
N GLY A 177 2.45 -4.58 0.03
CA GLY A 177 3.44 -4.01 -0.89
C GLY A 177 2.97 -2.78 -1.67
N LYS A 178 1.68 -2.41 -1.62
CA LYS A 178 1.13 -1.29 -2.38
C LYS A 178 1.22 0.02 -1.58
N ILE A 179 1.90 1.02 -2.13
CA ILE A 179 2.01 2.35 -1.55
C ILE A 179 1.56 3.35 -2.61
N ASN A 180 0.28 3.76 -2.63
CA ASN A 180 -0.27 4.70 -3.61
C ASN A 180 0.28 4.49 -5.05
N GLY A 181 0.64 3.25 -5.37
CA GLY A 181 1.37 2.82 -6.57
C GLY A 181 2.28 1.63 -6.26
N ASP A 182 2.80 0.98 -7.28
CA ASP A 182 3.74 -0.12 -7.13
C ASP A 182 5.04 0.37 -6.47
N ARG A 183 5.40 -0.20 -5.31
CA ARG A 183 6.61 0.14 -4.55
C ARG A 183 7.87 0.05 -5.41
N THR A 184 7.95 -0.95 -6.28
CA THR A 184 9.09 -1.16 -7.18
C THR A 184 9.18 -0.04 -8.20
N ALA A 185 8.06 0.36 -8.80
CA ALA A 185 8.00 1.48 -9.72
C ALA A 185 8.42 2.78 -9.03
N LEU A 186 7.92 3.05 -7.80
CA LEU A 186 8.30 4.23 -7.02
C LEU A 186 9.81 4.30 -6.74
N LEU A 187 10.44 3.20 -6.35
CA LEU A 187 11.89 3.14 -6.11
C LEU A 187 12.68 3.37 -7.40
N ILE A 188 12.24 2.80 -8.52
CA ILE A 188 12.88 3.00 -9.83
C ILE A 188 12.77 4.48 -10.24
N PHE A 189 11.58 5.08 -10.15
CA PHE A 189 11.37 6.48 -10.52
C PHE A 189 12.12 7.44 -9.61
N ALA A 190 12.16 7.22 -8.30
CA ALA A 190 12.92 8.05 -7.36
C ALA A 190 14.43 7.98 -7.65
N SER A 191 14.96 6.78 -7.94
CA SER A 191 16.36 6.59 -8.32
C SER A 191 16.68 7.27 -9.64
N ALA A 192 15.81 7.15 -10.65
CA ALA A 192 15.98 7.81 -11.95
C ALA A 192 15.95 9.34 -11.82
N ALA A 193 15.04 9.90 -11.01
CA ALA A 193 14.97 11.33 -10.74
C ALA A 193 16.26 11.85 -10.08
N ALA A 194 16.80 11.14 -9.09
CA ALA A 194 18.04 11.49 -8.43
C ALA A 194 19.24 11.49 -9.41
N LEU A 195 19.34 10.48 -10.27
CA LEU A 195 20.39 10.41 -11.30
C LEU A 195 20.27 11.55 -12.31
N LEU A 196 19.07 11.83 -12.81
CA LEU A 196 18.85 12.94 -13.76
C LEU A 196 19.19 14.29 -13.15
N ALA A 197 18.86 14.53 -11.87
CA ALA A 197 19.22 15.74 -11.15
C ALA A 197 20.75 15.87 -11.01
N LEU A 198 21.45 14.77 -10.71
CA LEU A 198 22.90 14.74 -10.59
C LEU A 198 23.58 15.05 -11.93
N PHE A 199 23.15 14.42 -13.02
CA PHE A 199 23.68 14.68 -14.36
C PHE A 199 23.39 16.11 -14.84
N GLY A 200 22.20 16.65 -14.52
CA GLY A 200 21.86 18.04 -14.81
C GLY A 200 22.76 19.02 -14.07
N ALA A 201 23.02 18.81 -12.78
CA ALA A 201 23.89 19.65 -11.95
C ALA A 201 25.36 19.61 -12.44
N VAL A 202 25.89 18.41 -12.72
CA VAL A 202 27.25 18.24 -13.26
C VAL A 202 27.37 18.89 -14.63
N GLY A 203 26.36 18.75 -15.49
CA GLY A 203 26.32 19.39 -16.82
C GLY A 203 26.38 20.91 -16.75
N MET A 204 25.70 21.53 -15.78
CA MET A 204 25.72 22.99 -15.56
C MET A 204 27.11 23.45 -15.04
N THR A 205 27.67 22.78 -14.04
CA THR A 205 28.96 23.16 -13.47
C THR A 205 30.12 23.05 -14.48
N LEU A 206 30.10 22.01 -15.34
CA LEU A 206 31.06 21.85 -16.43
C LEU A 206 30.88 22.92 -17.53
N ALA A 207 29.66 23.41 -17.75
CA ALA A 207 29.39 24.47 -18.70
C ALA A 207 29.91 25.85 -18.21
N GLU A 208 29.91 26.09 -16.89
CA GLU A 208 30.40 27.33 -16.26
C GLU A 208 31.93 27.39 -16.18
N ARG A 209 32.59 26.27 -15.91
CA ARG A 209 34.10 26.21 -15.84
C ARG A 209 34.81 26.43 -17.19
N LYS A 210 34.08 26.44 -18.29
CA LYS A 210 34.62 26.66 -19.65
C LYS A 210 34.37 28.08 -20.16
N LYS A 211 33.96 29.00 -19.31
CA LYS A 211 33.97 30.45 -19.55
C LYS A 211 35.28 31.06 -19.08
#